data_f3deb1f3d0d67f09c84e2cff51c4748b
#
_entry.id   f3deb1f3d0d67f09c84e2cff51c4748b
#
_cell.length_a   1.000
_cell.length_b   1.000
_cell.length_c   1.000
_cell.angle_alpha   90.00
_cell.angle_beta   90.00
_cell.angle_gamma   90.00
#
_symmetry.space_group_name_H-M   'P 1'
#
loop_
_entity.id
_entity.type
_entity.pdbx_description
1 polymer ?
#
loop_
_entity_poly.entity_id
_entity_poly.type
_entity_poly.pdbx_seq_one_letter_code
_entity_poly.pdbx_strand_id
1 'polypeptide(L)'
;YEIRLSLVGSEMCIRDSPYTELRADGEFVGLPEGQFGNSEVGHTNIGAGRVVYQMLPKITKAIKEGTILENKVLSDIMETTKANGKALHITGLTSDGGVHCHINHIIGLADMAKKKGLTEVYVHAIMDGRDTAPESGVEYLAQLQKALDELGVGKIATVVGRYYAMDRDNNWDRVELAYNALTSGEGNLAATADEAIRNSYAEGITDEFVKPVKIGSKDNGLIKDGDGVIFANFRPDRARQLTRTFVDPEFTGFKRKVYPKVNFATMAQYDATFSSPVAFPPETIINGFGEVVSKAGLIQVRTAETEKYAHVTFFFNGGKEEPYPGEIRLLSDSPKVATYDLQPEMSAYKVKDRLIEELNTGKIDTVVLNFANPDMVGHTGNVEAVMEACQAVDNCTGQIVRKVLELDGAVLITADHGNADLLVNPETGEPHTAHTVNPVPFIFISNDMKDAKLRTDGKLADITPTMLDLLGLEKPAEMDGSTL
;
A
#
# COMPACT_ATOMS: atom_id res chain seq x y z
N TYR A 1 -23.41 -21.20 -3.00
CA TYR A 1 -23.62 -21.30 -1.55
C TYR A 1 -23.02 -20.06 -0.94
N GLU A 2 -23.86 -19.07 -0.60
CA GLU A 2 -23.46 -17.95 0.23
C GLU A 2 -23.24 -18.50 1.65
N ILE A 3 -22.01 -18.53 2.09
CA ILE A 3 -21.70 -18.65 3.53
C ILE A 3 -21.99 -17.28 4.14
N ARG A 4 -23.27 -16.93 4.17
CA ARG A 4 -23.73 -15.77 4.94
C ARG A 4 -23.58 -16.10 6.42
N LEU A 5 -23.41 -15.08 7.24
CA LEU A 5 -23.49 -15.00 8.71
C LEU A 5 -24.38 -16.04 9.45
N SER A 6 -25.03 -16.96 8.74
CA SER A 6 -25.73 -18.10 9.31
C SER A 6 -24.84 -19.06 10.11
N LEU A 7 -23.51 -18.92 10.02
CA LEU A 7 -22.57 -19.71 10.81
C LEU A 7 -22.21 -19.05 12.16
N VAL A 8 -22.42 -17.75 12.32
CA VAL A 8 -22.28 -17.07 13.62
C VAL A 8 -23.57 -17.24 14.44
N GLY A 9 -24.26 -18.33 14.33
CA GLY A 9 -25.63 -18.34 14.73
C GLY A 9 -26.10 -19.48 15.59
N SER A 10 -25.25 -20.21 16.27
CA SER A 10 -25.72 -21.14 17.29
C SER A 10 -26.25 -20.40 18.54
N GLU A 11 -25.94 -19.11 18.70
CA GLU A 11 -26.37 -18.30 19.83
C GLU A 11 -27.34 -17.21 19.38
N MET A 12 -28.60 -17.31 19.81
CA MET A 12 -29.69 -16.34 19.52
C MET A 12 -29.28 -14.88 19.77
N CYS A 13 -28.36 -14.65 20.72
CA CYS A 13 -27.91 -13.31 21.11
C CYS A 13 -27.16 -12.55 20.01
N ILE A 14 -26.45 -13.26 19.10
CA ILE A 14 -25.68 -12.62 18.04
C ILE A 14 -26.59 -12.25 16.88
N ARG A 15 -27.60 -13.07 16.55
CA ARG A 15 -28.57 -12.79 15.48
C ARG A 15 -29.45 -11.56 15.71
N ASP A 16 -29.75 -11.27 16.98
CA ASP A 16 -30.59 -10.14 17.39
C ASP A 16 -29.76 -8.90 17.75
N SER A 17 -28.44 -8.94 17.50
CA SER A 17 -27.53 -7.82 17.81
C SER A 17 -27.46 -6.83 16.64
N PRO A 18 -27.19 -5.54 16.92
CA PRO A 18 -26.94 -4.53 15.89
C PRO A 18 -25.89 -4.98 14.87
N TYR A 19 -26.23 -4.87 13.59
CA TYR A 19 -25.44 -5.33 12.46
C TYR A 19 -25.32 -4.28 11.37
N THR A 20 -24.17 -4.19 10.75
CA THR A 20 -23.92 -3.46 9.51
C THR A 20 -22.80 -4.13 8.71
N GLU A 21 -22.46 -3.57 7.56
CA GLU A 21 -21.35 -4.02 6.72
C GLU A 21 -20.34 -2.88 6.58
N LEU A 22 -19.04 -3.22 6.57
CA LEU A 22 -17.95 -2.29 6.42
C LEU A 22 -17.22 -2.52 5.10
N ARG A 23 -16.82 -1.43 4.46
CA ARG A 23 -15.92 -1.50 3.31
C ARG A 23 -14.50 -1.84 3.80
N ALA A 24 -13.91 -2.87 3.14
CA ALA A 24 -12.59 -3.41 3.47
C ALA A 24 -11.69 -3.53 2.23
N ASP A 25 -12.01 -2.80 1.15
CA ASP A 25 -11.40 -2.89 -0.17
C ASP A 25 -11.08 -1.51 -0.74
N GLY A 26 -10.25 -1.47 -1.77
CA GLY A 26 -9.97 -0.28 -2.58
C GLY A 26 -9.62 0.97 -1.76
N GLU A 27 -10.13 2.12 -2.17
CA GLU A 27 -9.83 3.41 -1.54
C GLU A 27 -10.28 3.50 -0.08
N PHE A 28 -11.23 2.67 0.36
CA PHE A 28 -11.72 2.64 1.75
C PHE A 28 -10.67 2.12 2.75
N VAL A 29 -9.66 1.42 2.23
CA VAL A 29 -8.52 0.94 3.02
C VAL A 29 -7.17 1.45 2.48
N GLY A 30 -7.21 2.45 1.59
CA GLY A 30 -6.01 3.09 1.04
C GLY A 30 -5.31 2.29 -0.06
N LEU A 31 -6.04 1.41 -0.74
CA LEU A 31 -5.61 0.65 -1.92
C LEU A 31 -6.20 1.27 -3.21
N PRO A 32 -5.70 0.92 -4.40
CA PRO A 32 -6.35 1.28 -5.66
C PRO A 32 -7.81 0.81 -5.74
N GLU A 33 -8.65 1.56 -6.46
CA GLU A 33 -10.04 1.19 -6.70
C GLU A 33 -10.17 -0.23 -7.28
N GLY A 34 -11.09 -1.02 -6.74
CA GLY A 34 -11.33 -2.41 -7.18
C GLY A 34 -10.30 -3.43 -6.69
N GLN A 35 -9.29 -3.03 -5.95
CA GLN A 35 -8.33 -3.96 -5.34
C GLN A 35 -8.88 -4.50 -4.01
N PHE A 36 -8.86 -5.82 -3.84
CA PHE A 36 -9.26 -6.45 -2.59
C PHE A 36 -8.30 -6.11 -1.44
N GLY A 37 -8.85 -6.08 -0.22
CA GLY A 37 -8.07 -5.88 1.00
C GLY A 37 -7.15 -7.05 1.34
N ASN A 38 -6.34 -6.84 2.36
CA ASN A 38 -5.48 -7.87 2.96
C ASN A 38 -5.27 -7.57 4.44
N SER A 39 -4.76 -8.55 5.18
CA SER A 39 -4.64 -8.42 6.64
C SER A 39 -3.68 -7.31 7.10
N GLU A 40 -2.60 -7.04 6.37
CA GLU A 40 -1.68 -5.95 6.72
C GLU A 40 -2.39 -4.60 6.67
N VAL A 41 -3.03 -4.33 5.53
CA VAL A 41 -3.76 -3.08 5.29
C VAL A 41 -4.98 -2.98 6.21
N GLY A 42 -5.78 -4.04 6.36
CA GLY A 42 -6.96 -4.07 7.22
C GLY A 42 -6.63 -3.73 8.67
N HIS A 43 -5.67 -4.46 9.26
CA HIS A 43 -5.27 -4.21 10.66
C HIS A 43 -4.62 -2.83 10.86
N THR A 44 -3.85 -2.36 9.86
CA THR A 44 -3.27 -1.01 9.93
C THR A 44 -4.35 0.07 9.96
N ASN A 45 -5.38 -0.04 9.10
CA ASN A 45 -6.50 0.91 9.08
C ASN A 45 -7.34 0.86 10.36
N ILE A 46 -7.64 -0.34 10.86
CA ILE A 46 -8.37 -0.52 12.13
C ILE A 46 -7.59 0.14 13.27
N GLY A 47 -6.30 -0.22 13.43
CA GLY A 47 -5.48 0.29 14.53
C GLY A 47 -5.19 1.79 14.45
N ALA A 48 -5.08 2.34 13.25
CA ALA A 48 -4.85 3.77 13.03
C ALA A 48 -6.12 4.61 13.22
N GLY A 49 -7.32 4.03 13.12
CA GLY A 49 -8.59 4.77 13.11
C GLY A 49 -8.74 5.75 11.95
N ARG A 50 -7.99 5.52 10.89
CA ARG A 50 -7.98 6.34 9.66
C ARG A 50 -7.60 5.52 8.44
N VAL A 51 -7.93 6.02 7.24
CA VAL A 51 -7.47 5.41 6.00
C VAL A 51 -5.98 5.67 5.79
N VAL A 52 -5.19 4.61 5.82
CA VAL A 52 -3.73 4.66 5.58
C VAL A 52 -3.46 4.31 4.14
N TYR A 53 -3.26 5.34 3.31
CA TYR A 53 -3.07 5.18 1.88
C TYR A 53 -1.72 4.55 1.54
N GLN A 54 -1.72 3.51 0.71
CA GLN A 54 -0.53 3.03 0.01
C GLN A 54 -0.02 4.11 -0.95
N MET A 55 1.26 4.03 -1.34
CA MET A 55 1.91 5.11 -2.12
C MET A 55 1.20 5.41 -3.45
N LEU A 56 0.79 4.38 -4.20
CA LEU A 56 0.11 4.56 -5.48
C LEU A 56 -1.19 5.37 -5.35
N PRO A 57 -2.19 4.95 -4.55
CA PRO A 57 -3.43 5.72 -4.38
C PRO A 57 -3.19 7.07 -3.69
N LYS A 58 -2.22 7.18 -2.79
CA LYS A 58 -1.87 8.45 -2.12
C LYS A 58 -1.44 9.53 -3.11
N ILE A 59 -0.51 9.18 -4.01
CA ILE A 59 -0.01 10.11 -5.02
C ILE A 59 -1.11 10.40 -6.05
N THR A 60 -1.84 9.37 -6.50
CA THR A 60 -2.95 9.50 -7.43
C THR A 60 -4.02 10.45 -6.89
N LYS A 61 -4.40 10.29 -5.62
CA LYS A 61 -5.35 11.17 -4.92
C LYS A 61 -4.84 12.62 -4.86
N ALA A 62 -3.58 12.81 -4.47
CA ALA A 62 -2.98 14.13 -4.40
C ALA A 62 -2.98 14.85 -5.76
N ILE A 63 -2.76 14.14 -6.86
CA ILE A 63 -2.85 14.68 -8.23
C ILE A 63 -4.29 15.01 -8.58
N LYS A 64 -5.22 14.08 -8.37
CA LYS A 64 -6.65 14.22 -8.72
C LYS A 64 -7.32 15.38 -7.97
N GLU A 65 -7.01 15.54 -6.70
CA GLU A 65 -7.53 16.62 -5.84
C GLU A 65 -6.76 17.94 -5.99
N GLY A 66 -5.62 17.92 -6.68
CA GLY A 66 -4.75 19.09 -6.86
C GLY A 66 -3.88 19.43 -5.65
N THR A 67 -3.97 18.67 -4.55
CA THR A 67 -3.16 18.87 -3.32
C THR A 67 -1.67 18.62 -3.54
N ILE A 68 -1.28 17.95 -4.62
CA ILE A 68 0.13 17.79 -5.03
C ILE A 68 0.82 19.16 -5.22
N LEU A 69 0.09 20.21 -5.57
CA LEU A 69 0.61 21.58 -5.71
C LEU A 69 1.09 22.17 -4.38
N GLU A 70 0.60 21.65 -3.26
CA GLU A 70 0.96 22.04 -1.90
C GLU A 70 2.15 21.24 -1.36
N ASN A 71 2.57 20.19 -2.09
CA ASN A 71 3.74 19.39 -1.69
C ASN A 71 4.98 20.26 -1.71
N LYS A 72 5.51 20.52 -0.51
CA LYS A 72 6.61 21.47 -0.31
C LYS A 72 7.86 21.06 -1.08
N VAL A 73 8.24 19.79 -1.08
CA VAL A 73 9.44 19.28 -1.75
C VAL A 73 9.36 19.48 -3.25
N LEU A 74 8.22 19.09 -3.86
CA LEU A 74 7.99 19.26 -5.30
C LEU A 74 7.89 20.73 -5.70
N SER A 75 7.25 21.56 -4.87
CA SER A 75 7.17 23.01 -5.09
C SER A 75 8.54 23.66 -5.00
N ASP A 76 9.30 23.39 -3.96
CA ASP A 76 10.61 23.99 -3.72
C ASP A 76 11.60 23.65 -4.86
N ILE A 77 11.64 22.39 -5.33
CA ILE A 77 12.52 22.02 -6.45
C ILE A 77 12.11 22.70 -7.76
N MET A 78 10.81 22.77 -8.06
CA MET A 78 10.33 23.41 -9.28
C MET A 78 10.56 24.93 -9.25
N GLU A 79 10.30 25.59 -8.13
CA GLU A 79 10.50 27.02 -7.95
C GLU A 79 11.98 27.40 -8.01
N THR A 80 12.85 26.61 -7.38
CA THR A 80 14.30 26.80 -7.45
C THR A 80 14.82 26.63 -8.87
N THR A 81 14.37 25.58 -9.58
CA THR A 81 14.75 25.30 -10.95
C THR A 81 14.35 26.46 -11.87
N LYS A 82 13.11 26.96 -11.74
CA LYS A 82 12.62 28.11 -12.49
C LYS A 82 13.40 29.39 -12.17
N ALA A 83 13.60 29.68 -10.89
CA ALA A 83 14.31 30.90 -10.47
C ALA A 83 15.74 30.98 -11.02
N ASN A 84 16.39 29.82 -11.17
CA ASN A 84 17.74 29.70 -11.71
C ASN A 84 17.77 29.60 -13.25
N GLY A 85 16.63 29.66 -13.95
CA GLY A 85 16.56 29.52 -15.40
C GLY A 85 17.05 28.15 -15.89
N LYS A 86 16.80 27.10 -15.13
CA LYS A 86 17.24 25.71 -15.37
C LYS A 86 16.11 24.83 -15.84
N ALA A 87 16.47 23.63 -16.36
CA ALA A 87 15.51 22.65 -16.81
C ALA A 87 15.04 21.75 -15.67
N LEU A 88 13.80 21.27 -15.76
CA LEU A 88 13.27 20.21 -14.91
C LEU A 88 13.26 18.89 -15.68
N HIS A 89 13.78 17.85 -15.05
CA HIS A 89 13.82 16.49 -15.54
C HIS A 89 12.93 15.60 -14.68
N ILE A 90 12.00 14.88 -15.31
CA ILE A 90 11.14 13.90 -14.66
C ILE A 90 11.50 12.53 -15.22
N THR A 91 11.93 11.60 -14.36
CA THR A 91 12.23 10.22 -14.76
C THR A 91 11.35 9.24 -14.00
N GLY A 92 10.92 8.16 -14.64
CA GLY A 92 10.09 7.15 -13.98
C GLY A 92 9.64 6.04 -14.91
N LEU A 93 9.18 4.94 -14.32
CA LEU A 93 8.62 3.81 -15.05
C LEU A 93 7.30 4.24 -15.71
N THR A 94 7.28 4.19 -17.04
CA THR A 94 6.22 4.77 -17.87
C THR A 94 5.24 3.67 -18.29
N SER A 95 4.39 3.27 -17.37
CA SER A 95 3.31 2.30 -17.55
C SER A 95 2.16 2.55 -16.57
N ASP A 96 1.07 1.83 -16.71
CA ASP A 96 -0.06 1.80 -15.78
C ASP A 96 0.00 0.64 -14.77
N GLY A 97 1.05 -0.20 -14.82
CA GLY A 97 1.22 -1.36 -13.94
C GLY A 97 1.21 -1.03 -12.44
N GLY A 98 1.53 0.20 -12.06
CA GLY A 98 1.32 0.71 -10.69
C GLY A 98 2.19 0.07 -9.60
N VAL A 99 3.21 -0.73 -9.96
CA VAL A 99 4.08 -1.41 -8.98
C VAL A 99 5.22 -0.51 -8.50
N HIS A 100 5.83 0.25 -9.38
CA HIS A 100 6.97 1.13 -9.07
C HIS A 100 6.67 2.60 -9.31
N CYS A 101 5.87 2.88 -10.33
CA CYS A 101 5.43 4.19 -10.76
C CYS A 101 4.08 4.05 -11.47
N HIS A 102 3.48 5.15 -11.85
CA HIS A 102 2.31 5.15 -12.72
C HIS A 102 2.45 6.32 -13.72
N ILE A 103 2.12 6.08 -15.00
CA ILE A 103 2.25 7.08 -16.06
C ILE A 103 1.52 8.40 -15.73
N ASN A 104 0.35 8.31 -15.08
CA ASN A 104 -0.41 9.48 -14.67
C ASN A 104 0.31 10.33 -13.60
N HIS A 105 1.26 9.73 -12.84
CA HIS A 105 2.09 10.50 -11.90
C HIS A 105 3.12 11.34 -12.65
N ILE A 106 3.72 10.81 -13.71
CA ILE A 106 4.64 11.54 -14.58
C ILE A 106 3.91 12.72 -15.25
N ILE A 107 2.72 12.45 -15.79
CA ILE A 107 1.85 13.48 -16.41
C ILE A 107 1.44 14.54 -15.36
N GLY A 108 1.06 14.11 -14.16
CA GLY A 108 0.69 15.01 -13.05
C GLY A 108 1.84 15.92 -12.61
N LEU A 109 3.08 15.39 -12.58
CA LEU A 109 4.27 16.21 -12.31
C LEU A 109 4.57 17.21 -13.42
N ALA A 110 4.35 16.85 -14.70
CA ALA A 110 4.47 17.77 -15.83
C ALA A 110 3.39 18.87 -15.79
N ASP A 111 2.15 18.52 -15.42
CA ASP A 111 1.08 19.51 -15.20
C ASP A 111 1.41 20.47 -14.03
N MET A 112 1.94 19.93 -12.93
CA MET A 112 2.42 20.76 -11.83
C MET A 112 3.53 21.71 -12.28
N ALA A 113 4.50 21.24 -13.06
CA ALA A 113 5.57 22.07 -13.61
C ALA A 113 5.02 23.22 -14.49
N LYS A 114 4.03 22.92 -15.36
CA LYS A 114 3.30 23.94 -16.12
C LYS A 114 2.65 24.99 -15.22
N LYS A 115 1.90 24.53 -14.20
CA LYS A 115 1.22 25.44 -13.25
C LYS A 115 2.20 26.30 -12.45
N LYS A 116 3.41 25.79 -12.15
CA LYS A 116 4.51 26.57 -11.57
C LYS A 116 5.23 27.47 -12.58
N GLY A 117 4.89 27.35 -13.88
CA GLY A 117 5.41 28.19 -14.96
C GLY A 117 6.82 27.84 -15.43
N LEU A 118 7.19 26.57 -15.37
CA LEU A 118 8.38 26.04 -16.04
C LEU A 118 8.08 25.83 -17.54
N THR A 119 9.06 26.12 -18.38
CA THR A 119 8.99 25.99 -19.84
C THR A 119 9.93 24.89 -20.37
N GLU A 120 11.05 24.68 -19.71
CA GLU A 120 12.03 23.64 -20.06
C GLU A 120 11.82 22.43 -19.15
N VAL A 121 10.97 21.50 -19.61
CA VAL A 121 10.63 20.25 -18.88
C VAL A 121 10.95 19.08 -19.79
N TYR A 122 11.69 18.12 -19.29
CA TYR A 122 12.07 16.91 -20.01
C TYR A 122 11.62 15.66 -19.27
N VAL A 123 11.09 14.69 -20.02
CA VAL A 123 10.70 13.37 -19.47
C VAL A 123 11.69 12.30 -19.98
N HIS A 124 12.21 11.52 -19.05
CA HIS A 124 13.04 10.37 -19.30
C HIS A 124 12.20 9.11 -19.04
N ALA A 125 11.63 8.55 -20.11
CA ALA A 125 10.70 7.44 -20.02
C ALA A 125 11.47 6.12 -19.82
N ILE A 126 11.19 5.44 -18.69
CA ILE A 126 11.67 4.08 -18.44
C ILE A 126 10.57 3.12 -18.86
N MET A 127 10.89 2.17 -19.77
CA MET A 127 9.93 1.20 -20.29
C MET A 127 9.82 0.00 -19.36
N ASP A 128 8.61 -0.56 -19.25
CA ASP A 128 8.25 -1.61 -18.29
C ASP A 128 8.41 -3.02 -18.89
N GLY A 129 7.39 -3.59 -19.49
CA GLY A 129 7.38 -4.92 -20.10
C GLY A 129 7.51 -6.08 -19.12
N ARG A 130 7.38 -5.82 -17.80
CA ARG A 130 7.45 -6.82 -16.74
C ARG A 130 6.20 -6.80 -15.84
N ASP A 131 5.78 -5.62 -15.43
CA ASP A 131 4.53 -5.41 -14.66
C ASP A 131 3.36 -5.15 -15.63
N THR A 132 3.66 -5.01 -16.93
CA THR A 132 2.74 -4.87 -18.06
C THR A 132 3.17 -5.77 -19.21
N ALA A 133 2.36 -5.85 -20.28
CA ALA A 133 2.67 -6.66 -21.45
C ALA A 133 4.01 -6.24 -22.09
N PRO A 134 4.81 -7.20 -22.62
CA PRO A 134 6.18 -6.94 -23.08
C PRO A 134 6.34 -5.93 -24.21
N GLU A 135 5.29 -5.67 -25.00
CA GLU A 135 5.29 -4.74 -26.15
C GLU A 135 4.19 -3.67 -26.03
N SER A 136 3.80 -3.31 -24.80
CA SER A 136 2.80 -2.26 -24.54
C SER A 136 3.39 -0.84 -24.53
N GLY A 137 4.69 -0.70 -24.55
CA GLY A 137 5.39 0.58 -24.44
C GLY A 137 5.04 1.59 -25.53
N VAL A 138 4.66 1.13 -26.73
CA VAL A 138 4.21 2.00 -27.82
C VAL A 138 2.96 2.78 -27.43
N GLU A 139 2.03 2.13 -26.73
CA GLU A 139 0.79 2.77 -26.29
C GLU A 139 1.05 3.77 -25.16
N TYR A 140 1.89 3.43 -24.19
CA TYR A 140 2.27 4.32 -23.11
C TYR A 140 3.06 5.55 -23.58
N LEU A 141 3.99 5.38 -24.53
CA LEU A 141 4.71 6.53 -25.10
C LEU A 141 3.78 7.43 -25.90
N ALA A 142 2.82 6.87 -26.65
CA ALA A 142 1.80 7.65 -27.35
C ALA A 142 0.89 8.41 -26.38
N GLN A 143 0.46 7.77 -25.29
CA GLN A 143 -0.32 8.41 -24.22
C GLN A 143 0.46 9.56 -23.57
N LEU A 144 1.72 9.33 -23.22
CA LEU A 144 2.57 10.34 -22.62
C LEU A 144 2.78 11.53 -23.57
N GLN A 145 3.14 11.26 -24.84
CA GLN A 145 3.36 12.32 -25.82
C GLN A 145 2.11 13.17 -26.02
N LYS A 146 0.95 12.52 -26.18
CA LYS A 146 -0.34 13.23 -26.31
C LYS A 146 -0.61 14.13 -25.11
N ALA A 147 -0.40 13.63 -23.89
CA ALA A 147 -0.61 14.40 -22.67
C ALA A 147 0.33 15.62 -22.57
N LEU A 148 1.61 15.46 -22.93
CA LEU A 148 2.58 16.55 -22.96
C LEU A 148 2.23 17.61 -24.01
N ASP A 149 1.76 17.18 -25.20
CA ASP A 149 1.28 18.08 -26.27
C ASP A 149 0.05 18.89 -25.83
N GLU A 150 -0.93 18.24 -25.17
CA GLU A 150 -2.11 18.90 -24.61
C GLU A 150 -1.77 19.88 -23.47
N LEU A 151 -0.80 19.52 -22.64
CA LEU A 151 -0.27 20.41 -21.62
C LEU A 151 0.49 21.60 -22.24
N GLY A 152 1.09 21.45 -23.42
CA GLY A 152 1.94 22.45 -24.04
C GLY A 152 3.28 22.65 -23.33
N VAL A 153 3.68 21.69 -22.48
CA VAL A 153 4.95 21.69 -21.78
C VAL A 153 5.45 20.26 -21.61
N GLY A 154 6.75 20.08 -21.63
CA GLY A 154 7.40 18.80 -21.51
C GLY A 154 7.72 18.15 -22.88
N LYS A 155 8.85 17.45 -22.93
CA LYS A 155 9.33 16.72 -24.12
C LYS A 155 9.94 15.40 -23.66
N ILE A 156 9.65 14.31 -24.34
CA ILE A 156 10.34 13.04 -24.09
C ILE A 156 11.77 13.19 -24.61
N ALA A 157 12.77 13.05 -23.73
CA ALA A 157 14.18 13.23 -24.06
C ALA A 157 14.94 11.91 -24.20
N THR A 158 14.51 10.88 -23.45
CA THR A 158 15.10 9.53 -23.55
C THR A 158 14.04 8.46 -23.38
N VAL A 159 14.28 7.31 -24.01
CA VAL A 159 13.55 6.05 -23.80
C VAL A 159 14.57 4.97 -23.44
N VAL A 160 14.34 4.24 -22.35
CA VAL A 160 15.25 3.19 -21.87
C VAL A 160 14.48 2.10 -21.11
N GLY A 161 14.80 0.84 -21.32
CA GLY A 161 14.19 -0.28 -20.61
C GLY A 161 14.59 -0.33 -19.13
N ARG A 162 13.68 -0.81 -18.30
CA ARG A 162 13.91 -0.96 -16.85
C ARG A 162 15.07 -1.88 -16.50
N TYR A 163 15.45 -2.78 -17.38
CA TYR A 163 16.63 -3.63 -17.24
C TYR A 163 17.91 -2.83 -17.01
N TYR A 164 18.01 -1.63 -17.61
CA TYR A 164 19.15 -0.72 -17.47
C TYR A 164 18.95 0.30 -16.36
N ALA A 165 17.81 1.01 -16.37
CA ALA A 165 17.57 2.14 -15.48
C ALA A 165 17.08 1.73 -14.09
N MET A 166 16.66 0.48 -13.90
CA MET A 166 16.04 0.01 -12.65
C MET A 166 16.68 -1.31 -12.17
N ASP A 167 17.99 -1.46 -12.34
CA ASP A 167 18.75 -2.55 -11.74
C ASP A 167 18.75 -2.42 -10.20
N ARG A 168 18.74 -3.57 -9.49
CA ARG A 168 18.80 -3.63 -8.02
C ARG A 168 19.88 -4.58 -7.50
N ASP A 169 20.62 -5.23 -8.39
CA ASP A 169 21.57 -6.29 -8.06
C ASP A 169 23.02 -5.88 -8.28
N ASN A 170 23.28 -4.54 -8.37
CA ASN A 170 24.59 -3.91 -8.58
C ASN A 170 25.25 -4.26 -9.92
N ASN A 171 24.44 -4.48 -10.97
CA ASN A 171 24.94 -4.57 -12.36
C ASN A 171 25.22 -3.15 -12.89
N TRP A 172 26.32 -2.57 -12.41
CA TRP A 172 26.64 -1.18 -12.66
C TRP A 172 26.89 -0.85 -14.13
N ASP A 173 27.30 -1.82 -14.94
CA ASP A 173 27.40 -1.72 -16.39
C ASP A 173 26.08 -1.38 -17.06
N ARG A 174 24.95 -1.90 -16.53
CA ARG A 174 23.62 -1.57 -17.01
C ARG A 174 23.22 -0.15 -16.60
N VAL A 175 23.42 0.17 -15.32
CA VAL A 175 23.08 1.49 -14.78
C VAL A 175 23.90 2.59 -15.44
N GLU A 176 25.18 2.34 -15.77
CA GLU A 176 26.05 3.27 -16.48
C GLU A 176 25.48 3.66 -17.86
N LEU A 177 24.95 2.70 -18.61
CA LEU A 177 24.32 2.97 -19.92
C LEU A 177 23.13 3.93 -19.79
N ALA A 178 22.25 3.69 -18.80
CA ALA A 178 21.12 4.57 -18.55
C ALA A 178 21.60 5.96 -18.09
N TYR A 179 22.53 6.02 -17.14
CA TYR A 179 23.09 7.27 -16.63
C TYR A 179 23.77 8.12 -17.73
N ASN A 180 24.58 7.49 -18.59
CA ASN A 180 25.24 8.16 -19.68
C ASN A 180 24.27 8.72 -20.72
N ALA A 181 23.15 8.04 -20.97
CA ALA A 181 22.11 8.59 -21.85
C ALA A 181 21.49 9.87 -21.27
N LEU A 182 21.34 9.95 -19.95
CA LEU A 182 20.77 11.11 -19.25
C LEU A 182 21.74 12.30 -19.18
N THR A 183 23.05 12.03 -19.04
CA THR A 183 24.06 13.06 -18.69
C THR A 183 25.03 13.42 -19.80
N SER A 184 25.38 12.48 -20.69
CA SER A 184 26.35 12.67 -21.78
C SER A 184 25.79 12.41 -23.18
N GLY A 185 24.50 12.07 -23.31
CA GLY A 185 23.83 11.87 -24.58
C GLY A 185 24.27 10.61 -25.33
N GLU A 186 24.81 9.63 -24.59
CA GLU A 186 25.19 8.34 -25.16
C GLU A 186 23.95 7.45 -25.36
N GLY A 187 23.99 6.62 -26.38
CA GLY A 187 22.90 5.72 -26.74
C GLY A 187 22.51 5.84 -28.21
N ASN A 188 21.53 5.07 -28.61
CA ASN A 188 20.93 5.17 -29.93
C ASN A 188 20.21 6.52 -30.10
N LEU A 189 19.95 6.90 -31.35
CA LEU A 189 19.23 8.14 -31.66
C LEU A 189 17.98 7.80 -32.48
N ALA A 190 16.85 8.41 -32.10
CA ALA A 190 15.61 8.37 -32.87
C ALA A 190 15.00 9.77 -32.93
N ALA A 191 14.23 10.06 -33.96
CA ALA A 191 13.57 11.37 -34.09
C ALA A 191 12.41 11.51 -33.10
N THR A 192 11.70 10.42 -32.81
CA THR A 192 10.55 10.39 -31.89
C THR A 192 10.63 9.19 -30.95
N ALA A 193 9.87 9.25 -29.84
CA ALA A 193 9.75 8.15 -28.90
C ALA A 193 9.05 6.92 -29.53
N ASP A 194 8.07 7.13 -30.41
CA ASP A 194 7.41 6.07 -31.19
C ASP A 194 8.41 5.35 -32.11
N GLU A 195 9.25 6.09 -32.83
CA GLU A 195 10.32 5.49 -33.66
C GLU A 195 11.31 4.69 -32.79
N ALA A 196 11.69 5.21 -31.63
CA ALA A 196 12.62 4.54 -30.73
C ALA A 196 12.13 3.16 -30.32
N ILE A 197 10.88 3.05 -29.89
CA ILE A 197 10.31 1.80 -29.40
C ILE A 197 10.04 0.80 -30.53
N ARG A 198 9.53 1.27 -31.69
CA ARG A 198 9.29 0.42 -32.84
C ARG A 198 10.58 -0.15 -33.45
N ASN A 199 11.66 0.64 -33.49
CA ASN A 199 12.97 0.16 -33.90
C ASN A 199 13.47 -0.96 -32.97
N SER A 200 13.25 -0.83 -31.64
CA SER A 200 13.58 -1.87 -30.67
C SER A 200 12.81 -3.17 -30.96
N TYR A 201 11.48 -3.07 -31.16
CA TYR A 201 10.66 -4.25 -31.47
C TYR A 201 11.05 -4.91 -32.81
N ALA A 202 11.42 -4.12 -33.79
CA ALA A 202 11.92 -4.66 -35.08
C ALA A 202 13.21 -5.47 -34.93
N GLU A 203 14.01 -5.18 -33.88
CA GLU A 203 15.20 -5.96 -33.50
C GLU A 203 14.86 -7.16 -32.57
N GLY A 204 13.58 -7.39 -32.26
CA GLY A 204 13.13 -8.43 -31.31
C GLY A 204 13.41 -8.08 -29.84
N ILE A 205 13.62 -6.81 -29.54
CA ILE A 205 13.89 -6.31 -28.15
C ILE A 205 12.62 -5.67 -27.61
N THR A 206 12.06 -6.29 -26.59
CA THR A 206 10.83 -5.82 -25.89
C THR A 206 11.10 -4.72 -24.89
N ASP A 207 10.06 -4.13 -24.33
CA ASP A 207 10.08 -2.95 -23.43
C ASP A 207 11.14 -3.02 -22.34
N GLU A 208 11.19 -4.12 -21.59
CA GLU A 208 12.12 -4.30 -20.47
C GLU A 208 13.58 -4.09 -20.87
N PHE A 209 13.93 -4.48 -22.11
CA PHE A 209 15.32 -4.55 -22.61
C PHE A 209 15.66 -3.46 -23.60
N VAL A 210 14.81 -2.47 -23.82
CA VAL A 210 15.09 -1.33 -24.73
C VAL A 210 16.38 -0.67 -24.32
N LYS A 211 17.37 -0.69 -25.21
CA LYS A 211 18.66 0.00 -25.01
C LYS A 211 18.42 1.51 -24.94
N PRO A 212 19.25 2.27 -24.21
CA PRO A 212 19.06 3.71 -24.11
C PRO A 212 19.00 4.40 -25.47
N VAL A 213 17.93 5.16 -25.71
CA VAL A 213 17.68 5.94 -26.92
C VAL A 213 17.50 7.40 -26.56
N LYS A 214 18.21 8.30 -27.22
CA LYS A 214 18.02 9.75 -27.19
C LYS A 214 16.99 10.15 -28.24
N ILE A 215 16.10 11.07 -27.89
CA ILE A 215 15.06 11.55 -28.79
C ILE A 215 15.40 12.92 -29.36
N GLY A 216 15.28 13.04 -30.68
CA GLY A 216 15.56 14.26 -31.45
C GLY A 216 17.06 14.50 -31.69
N SER A 217 17.83 14.83 -30.65
CA SER A 217 19.29 15.01 -30.75
C SER A 217 20.00 14.51 -29.49
N LYS A 218 21.32 14.30 -29.61
CA LYS A 218 22.14 13.85 -28.47
C LYS A 218 22.12 14.83 -27.29
N ASP A 219 22.03 16.12 -27.58
CA ASP A 219 22.05 17.19 -26.57
C ASP A 219 20.68 17.56 -26.03
N ASN A 220 19.60 17.01 -26.60
CA ASN A 220 18.23 17.31 -26.17
C ASN A 220 17.96 16.74 -24.77
N GLY A 221 17.56 17.60 -23.83
CA GLY A 221 17.22 17.20 -22.48
C GLY A 221 18.34 16.46 -21.73
N LEU A 222 19.60 16.88 -21.90
CA LEU A 222 20.69 16.44 -21.03
C LEU A 222 20.57 17.05 -19.66
N ILE A 223 20.77 16.26 -18.62
CA ILE A 223 20.82 16.73 -17.22
C ILE A 223 22.16 17.46 -16.99
N LYS A 224 22.09 18.72 -16.61
CA LYS A 224 23.24 19.63 -16.42
C LYS A 224 23.28 20.22 -15.00
N ASP A 225 24.38 20.91 -14.71
CA ASP A 225 24.55 21.58 -13.43
C ASP A 225 23.41 22.57 -13.14
N GLY A 226 22.83 22.45 -11.97
CA GLY A 226 21.77 23.30 -11.47
C GLY A 226 20.35 22.90 -11.90
N ASP A 227 20.20 21.88 -12.76
CA ASP A 227 18.88 21.38 -13.14
C ASP A 227 18.16 20.72 -11.97
N GLY A 228 16.84 20.72 -12.04
CA GLY A 228 15.96 19.97 -11.14
C GLY A 228 15.72 18.56 -11.68
N VAL A 229 15.79 17.56 -10.83
CA VAL A 229 15.50 16.16 -11.20
C VAL A 229 14.50 15.58 -10.22
N ILE A 230 13.39 15.06 -10.72
CA ILE A 230 12.39 14.32 -9.93
C ILE A 230 12.34 12.87 -10.41
N PHE A 231 12.62 11.92 -9.53
CA PHE A 231 12.41 10.51 -9.81
C PHE A 231 11.00 10.12 -9.34
N ALA A 232 10.11 9.86 -10.31
CA ALA A 232 8.69 9.64 -10.07
C ALA A 232 8.32 8.27 -9.48
N ASN A 233 9.26 7.33 -9.41
CA ASN A 233 9.03 6.04 -8.80
C ASN A 233 8.75 6.18 -7.29
N PHE A 234 7.75 5.46 -6.78
CA PHE A 234 7.40 5.45 -5.36
C PHE A 234 7.84 4.18 -4.62
N ARG A 235 8.31 3.14 -5.33
CA ARG A 235 8.88 1.93 -4.74
C ARG A 235 10.41 1.99 -4.78
N PRO A 236 11.09 1.81 -3.62
CA PRO A 236 12.52 2.10 -3.44
C PRO A 236 13.47 1.15 -4.14
N ASP A 237 13.19 -0.16 -4.12
CA ASP A 237 14.17 -1.23 -4.40
C ASP A 237 14.89 -1.08 -5.73
N ARG A 238 14.21 -0.67 -6.79
CA ARG A 238 14.77 -0.50 -8.13
C ARG A 238 15.10 0.95 -8.53
N ALA A 239 14.72 1.93 -7.70
CA ALA A 239 15.06 3.34 -7.93
C ALA A 239 16.40 3.74 -7.28
N ARG A 240 16.85 2.97 -6.28
CA ARG A 240 18.00 3.29 -5.43
C ARG A 240 19.31 3.46 -6.20
N GLN A 241 19.62 2.53 -7.11
CA GLN A 241 20.93 2.53 -7.78
C GLN A 241 21.10 3.71 -8.73
N LEU A 242 20.13 3.97 -9.60
CA LEU A 242 20.20 5.12 -10.50
C LEU A 242 20.21 6.45 -9.71
N THR A 243 19.43 6.56 -8.65
CA THR A 243 19.45 7.73 -7.75
C THR A 243 20.85 7.93 -7.15
N ARG A 244 21.48 6.88 -6.64
CA ARG A 244 22.83 6.93 -6.04
C ARG A 244 23.85 7.53 -6.99
N THR A 245 23.76 7.28 -8.31
CA THR A 245 24.68 7.85 -9.29
C THR A 245 24.63 9.38 -9.37
N PHE A 246 23.51 10.00 -8.99
CA PHE A 246 23.33 11.45 -8.98
C PHE A 246 23.62 12.09 -7.61
N VAL A 247 23.22 11.43 -6.52
CA VAL A 247 23.20 12.05 -5.19
C VAL A 247 24.42 11.70 -4.32
N ASP A 248 25.12 10.62 -4.62
CA ASP A 248 26.27 10.16 -3.84
C ASP A 248 27.58 10.66 -4.46
N PRO A 249 28.28 11.60 -3.82
CA PRO A 249 29.60 12.07 -4.30
C PRO A 249 30.67 10.97 -4.24
N GLU A 250 30.57 10.04 -3.29
CA GLU A 250 31.51 8.93 -3.07
C GLU A 250 31.18 7.68 -3.92
N PHE A 251 30.25 7.79 -4.87
CA PHE A 251 29.85 6.67 -5.72
C PHE A 251 31.01 6.10 -6.54
N THR A 252 31.22 4.79 -6.45
CA THR A 252 32.33 4.05 -7.07
C THR A 252 31.90 2.93 -8.02
N GLY A 253 30.59 2.72 -8.26
CA GLY A 253 30.09 1.63 -9.09
C GLY A 253 30.60 1.67 -10.54
N PHE A 254 30.78 2.87 -11.11
CA PHE A 254 31.47 3.12 -12.37
C PHE A 254 32.07 4.53 -12.40
N LYS A 255 32.94 4.83 -13.35
CA LYS A 255 33.51 6.17 -13.52
C LYS A 255 32.54 7.05 -14.29
N ARG A 256 31.87 7.98 -13.60
CA ARG A 256 30.99 8.96 -14.25
C ARG A 256 31.77 9.85 -15.22
N LYS A 257 31.34 9.89 -16.50
CA LYS A 257 31.93 10.79 -17.52
C LYS A 257 31.58 12.24 -17.26
N VAL A 258 30.35 12.47 -16.82
CA VAL A 258 29.83 13.76 -16.37
C VAL A 258 29.19 13.54 -15.00
N TYR A 259 29.38 14.45 -14.06
CA TYR A 259 28.70 14.40 -12.77
C TYR A 259 28.02 15.76 -12.52
N PRO A 260 26.79 15.93 -13.03
CA PRO A 260 26.07 17.18 -12.86
C PRO A 260 25.65 17.39 -11.40
N LYS A 261 25.82 18.59 -10.92
CA LYS A 261 25.35 19.03 -9.59
C LYS A 261 23.90 19.46 -9.71
N VAL A 262 22.99 18.54 -9.44
CA VAL A 262 21.54 18.73 -9.62
C VAL A 262 20.81 18.96 -8.31
N ASN A 263 19.64 19.58 -8.37
CA ASN A 263 18.65 19.54 -7.31
C ASN A 263 17.81 18.29 -7.51
N PHE A 264 17.99 17.26 -6.66
CA PHE A 264 17.37 15.96 -6.83
C PHE A 264 16.30 15.72 -5.78
N ALA A 265 15.08 15.36 -6.18
CA ALA A 265 14.01 14.94 -5.29
C ALA A 265 13.50 13.54 -5.68
N THR A 266 13.06 12.78 -4.68
CA THR A 266 12.46 11.45 -4.84
C THR A 266 11.02 11.46 -4.40
N MET A 267 10.16 10.65 -5.03
CA MET A 267 8.77 10.52 -4.60
C MET A 267 8.64 9.79 -3.27
N ALA A 268 9.48 8.79 -3.02
CA ALA A 268 9.53 8.05 -1.75
C ALA A 268 10.96 8.01 -1.21
N GLN A 269 11.14 7.62 0.04
CA GLN A 269 12.46 7.39 0.63
C GLN A 269 13.08 6.12 0.05
N TYR A 270 14.09 6.28 -0.83
CA TYR A 270 14.75 5.12 -1.46
C TYR A 270 15.86 4.54 -0.59
N ASP A 271 16.54 5.38 0.16
CA ASP A 271 17.60 4.99 1.09
C ASP A 271 17.70 6.07 2.18
N ALA A 272 17.82 5.65 3.44
CA ALA A 272 17.95 6.58 4.57
C ALA A 272 19.27 7.38 4.56
N THR A 273 20.26 6.92 3.79
CA THR A 273 21.57 7.60 3.65
C THR A 273 21.55 8.69 2.58
N PHE A 274 20.50 8.79 1.76
CA PHE A 274 20.39 9.84 0.75
C PHE A 274 19.96 11.16 1.39
N SER A 275 20.65 12.23 1.04
CA SER A 275 20.32 13.60 1.48
C SER A 275 19.25 14.27 0.61
N SER A 276 18.79 13.60 -0.47
CA SER A 276 17.76 14.14 -1.36
C SER A 276 16.43 14.29 -0.64
N PRO A 277 15.72 15.43 -0.81
CA PRO A 277 14.37 15.61 -0.30
C PRO A 277 13.39 14.55 -0.83
N VAL A 278 12.47 14.11 0.04
CA VAL A 278 11.46 13.09 -0.23
C VAL A 278 10.09 13.74 -0.28
N ALA A 279 9.38 13.62 -1.42
CA ALA A 279 8.08 14.24 -1.61
C ALA A 279 6.98 13.60 -0.75
N PHE A 280 7.00 12.28 -0.62
CA PHE A 280 6.07 11.51 0.20
C PHE A 280 6.90 10.61 1.15
N PRO A 281 7.34 11.15 2.29
CA PRO A 281 8.10 10.38 3.27
C PRO A 281 7.22 9.28 3.89
N PRO A 282 7.83 8.23 4.48
CA PRO A 282 7.10 7.26 5.28
C PRO A 282 6.28 7.94 6.36
N GLU A 283 5.02 7.57 6.49
CA GLU A 283 4.17 8.08 7.55
C GLU A 283 4.40 7.28 8.83
N THR A 284 4.63 8.01 9.92
CA THR A 284 4.54 7.43 11.26
C THR A 284 3.08 7.52 11.71
N ILE A 285 2.48 6.38 12.00
CA ILE A 285 1.14 6.35 12.57
C ILE A 285 1.25 6.72 14.06
N ILE A 286 0.83 7.93 14.38
CA ILE A 286 0.76 8.44 15.75
C ILE A 286 -0.69 8.45 16.23
N ASN A 287 -0.90 8.41 17.53
CA ASN A 287 -2.20 8.42 18.17
C ASN A 287 -3.14 7.33 17.63
N GLY A 288 -2.61 6.14 17.25
CA GLY A 288 -3.41 4.96 16.98
C GLY A 288 -4.00 4.36 18.27
N PHE A 289 -4.88 3.37 18.11
CA PHE A 289 -5.59 2.74 19.25
C PHE A 289 -4.66 2.34 20.40
N GLY A 290 -3.60 1.58 20.11
CA GLY A 290 -2.67 1.08 21.12
C GLY A 290 -2.00 2.18 21.92
N GLU A 291 -1.66 3.29 21.26
CA GLU A 291 -1.05 4.47 21.90
C GLU A 291 -2.04 5.23 22.77
N VAL A 292 -3.27 5.45 22.29
CA VAL A 292 -4.33 6.17 23.02
C VAL A 292 -4.72 5.42 24.29
N VAL A 293 -4.99 4.12 24.18
CA VAL A 293 -5.31 3.24 25.31
C VAL A 293 -4.19 3.21 26.34
N SER A 294 -2.94 3.11 25.88
CA SER A 294 -1.76 3.16 26.76
C SER A 294 -1.62 4.48 27.49
N LYS A 295 -1.82 5.63 26.80
CA LYS A 295 -1.79 6.96 27.42
C LYS A 295 -2.89 7.15 28.46
N ALA A 296 -4.03 6.49 28.30
CA ALA A 296 -5.11 6.46 29.28
C ALA A 296 -4.82 5.56 30.48
N GLY A 297 -3.70 4.81 30.48
CA GLY A 297 -3.32 3.89 31.55
C GLY A 297 -4.12 2.58 31.57
N LEU A 298 -4.83 2.27 30.49
CA LEU A 298 -5.63 1.06 30.35
C LEU A 298 -4.78 -0.14 29.90
N ILE A 299 -5.22 -1.34 30.27
CA ILE A 299 -4.56 -2.61 29.91
C ILE A 299 -5.22 -3.21 28.67
N GLN A 300 -4.42 -3.48 27.67
CA GLN A 300 -4.86 -4.03 26.38
C GLN A 300 -4.22 -5.38 26.09
N VAL A 301 -5.00 -6.33 25.57
CA VAL A 301 -4.52 -7.62 25.11
C VAL A 301 -4.51 -7.70 23.58
N ARG A 302 -3.41 -8.21 23.01
CA ARG A 302 -3.29 -8.62 21.61
C ARG A 302 -3.15 -10.12 21.56
N THR A 303 -4.01 -10.80 20.82
CA THR A 303 -3.97 -12.26 20.76
C THR A 303 -4.30 -12.79 19.37
N ALA A 304 -3.50 -13.71 18.91
CA ALA A 304 -3.67 -14.46 17.68
C ALA A 304 -2.76 -15.70 17.69
N GLU A 305 -2.93 -16.55 16.70
CA GLU A 305 -1.92 -17.56 16.38
C GLU A 305 -0.83 -17.00 15.43
N THR A 306 0.26 -17.75 15.22
CA THR A 306 1.48 -17.29 14.51
C THR A 306 1.18 -16.58 13.20
N GLU A 307 0.27 -17.10 12.37
CA GLU A 307 -0.08 -16.54 11.05
C GLU A 307 -0.63 -15.11 11.12
N LYS A 308 -1.30 -14.74 12.19
CA LYS A 308 -1.93 -13.43 12.35
C LYS A 308 -1.38 -12.61 13.52
N TYR A 309 -0.32 -13.08 14.18
CA TYR A 309 0.27 -12.38 15.31
C TYR A 309 0.83 -11.00 14.94
N ALA A 310 1.58 -10.90 13.85
CA ALA A 310 2.10 -9.63 13.37
C ALA A 310 0.98 -8.64 13.01
N HIS A 311 -0.19 -9.14 12.55
CA HIS A 311 -1.31 -8.30 12.17
C HIS A 311 -1.96 -7.61 13.38
N VAL A 312 -2.19 -8.32 14.47
CA VAL A 312 -2.75 -7.74 15.71
C VAL A 312 -1.73 -6.96 16.54
N THR A 313 -0.43 -7.02 16.21
CA THR A 313 0.67 -6.32 16.90
C THR A 313 1.30 -5.26 16.03
N PHE A 314 2.29 -5.63 15.21
CA PHE A 314 3.10 -4.73 14.38
C PHE A 314 2.25 -3.85 13.45
N PHE A 315 1.40 -4.47 12.61
CA PHE A 315 0.56 -3.72 11.66
C PHE A 315 -0.52 -2.90 12.35
N PHE A 316 -1.18 -3.47 13.35
CA PHE A 316 -2.19 -2.76 14.12
C PHE A 316 -1.61 -1.55 14.89
N ASN A 317 -0.36 -1.63 15.32
CA ASN A 317 0.39 -0.55 15.96
C ASN A 317 1.08 0.39 14.95
N GLY A 318 0.71 0.32 13.67
CA GLY A 318 1.22 1.23 12.65
C GLY A 318 2.70 1.05 12.29
N GLY A 319 3.21 -0.18 12.38
CA GLY A 319 4.60 -0.53 12.10
C GLY A 319 5.53 -0.44 13.31
N LYS A 320 4.98 -0.32 14.52
CA LYS A 320 5.77 -0.32 15.76
C LYS A 320 5.91 -1.73 16.31
N GLU A 321 7.15 -2.21 16.44
CA GLU A 321 7.46 -3.54 16.94
C GLU A 321 7.31 -3.64 18.47
N GLU A 322 7.79 -2.63 19.20
CA GLU A 322 7.75 -2.63 20.66
C GLU A 322 6.32 -2.45 21.17
N PRO A 323 5.91 -3.27 22.16
CA PRO A 323 4.61 -3.11 22.78
C PRO A 323 4.47 -1.75 23.48
N TYR A 324 3.26 -1.22 23.51
CA TYR A 324 2.95 -0.06 24.33
C TYR A 324 2.90 -0.43 25.82
N PRO A 325 3.15 0.51 26.76
CA PRO A 325 2.89 0.27 28.17
C PRO A 325 1.46 -0.23 28.39
N GLY A 326 1.28 -1.32 29.13
CA GLY A 326 -0.02 -1.96 29.35
C GLY A 326 -0.48 -2.88 28.20
N GLU A 327 0.33 -3.10 27.16
CA GLU A 327 0.03 -4.04 26.07
C GLU A 327 0.57 -5.43 26.40
N ILE A 328 -0.34 -6.38 26.56
CA ILE A 328 -0.06 -7.81 26.79
C ILE A 328 -0.23 -8.55 25.47
N ARG A 329 0.77 -9.31 25.07
CA ARG A 329 0.77 -10.10 23.83
C ARG A 329 0.69 -11.59 24.12
N LEU A 330 -0.39 -12.23 23.66
CA LEU A 330 -0.63 -13.66 23.81
C LEU A 330 -0.52 -14.36 22.46
N LEU A 331 0.65 -14.90 22.15
CA LEU A 331 0.90 -15.68 20.94
C LEU A 331 0.57 -17.16 21.18
N SER A 332 -0.18 -17.79 20.29
CA SER A 332 -0.36 -19.23 20.19
C SER A 332 0.30 -19.74 18.90
N ASP A 333 1.11 -20.83 19.01
CA ASP A 333 1.74 -21.39 17.82
C ASP A 333 0.69 -21.99 16.88
N SER A 334 0.77 -21.68 15.59
CA SER A 334 -0.03 -22.33 14.54
C SER A 334 0.38 -23.79 14.36
N PRO A 335 -0.53 -24.67 13.94
CA PRO A 335 -0.20 -26.09 13.72
C PRO A 335 0.82 -26.25 12.59
N LYS A 336 1.73 -27.19 12.74
CA LYS A 336 2.78 -27.52 11.76
C LYS A 336 2.28 -28.53 10.73
N VAL A 337 1.37 -28.09 9.87
CA VAL A 337 0.83 -28.90 8.77
C VAL A 337 1.26 -28.32 7.41
N ALA A 338 1.18 -29.11 6.35
CA ALA A 338 1.58 -28.64 5.01
C ALA A 338 0.62 -27.57 4.46
N THR A 339 -0.67 -27.79 4.67
CA THR A 339 -1.76 -26.87 4.34
C THR A 339 -2.81 -26.92 5.43
N TYR A 340 -3.50 -25.82 5.69
CA TYR A 340 -4.41 -25.71 6.83
C TYR A 340 -5.77 -26.41 6.67
N ASP A 341 -6.12 -26.87 5.48
CA ASP A 341 -7.26 -27.77 5.27
C ASP A 341 -7.08 -29.16 5.91
N LEU A 342 -5.84 -29.52 6.26
CA LEU A 342 -5.53 -30.74 7.03
C LEU A 342 -5.83 -30.61 8.52
N GLN A 343 -5.97 -29.38 9.02
CA GLN A 343 -6.32 -29.08 10.41
C GLN A 343 -7.09 -27.73 10.45
N PRO A 344 -8.37 -27.71 10.04
CA PRO A 344 -9.14 -26.47 9.86
C PRO A 344 -9.38 -25.66 11.14
N GLU A 345 -9.46 -26.32 12.29
CA GLU A 345 -9.55 -25.66 13.59
C GLU A 345 -8.29 -24.88 13.98
N MET A 346 -7.17 -25.13 13.30
CA MET A 346 -5.88 -24.51 13.55
C MET A 346 -5.58 -24.41 15.07
N SER A 347 -5.29 -23.21 15.57
CA SER A 347 -5.10 -22.97 17.00
C SER A 347 -6.22 -22.15 17.66
N ALA A 348 -7.40 -22.06 17.04
CA ALA A 348 -8.49 -21.23 17.54
C ALA A 348 -8.88 -21.54 19.00
N TYR A 349 -8.99 -22.82 19.37
CA TYR A 349 -9.30 -23.22 20.74
C TYR A 349 -8.25 -22.79 21.76
N LYS A 350 -6.94 -22.88 21.40
CA LYS A 350 -5.83 -22.45 22.27
C LYS A 350 -5.85 -20.93 22.46
N VAL A 351 -6.10 -20.17 21.37
CA VAL A 351 -6.22 -18.70 21.42
C VAL A 351 -7.36 -18.31 22.33
N LYS A 352 -8.54 -18.92 22.17
CA LYS A 352 -9.70 -18.71 23.01
C LYS A 352 -9.44 -19.03 24.47
N ASP A 353 -8.86 -20.21 24.80
CA ASP A 353 -8.62 -20.64 26.19
C ASP A 353 -7.68 -19.66 26.90
N ARG A 354 -6.56 -19.28 26.26
CA ARG A 354 -5.61 -18.31 26.82
C ARG A 354 -6.24 -16.94 27.04
N LEU A 355 -7.08 -16.48 26.11
CA LEU A 355 -7.79 -15.21 26.29
C LEU A 355 -8.76 -15.27 27.45
N ILE A 356 -9.54 -16.35 27.59
CA ILE A 356 -10.49 -16.51 28.72
C ILE A 356 -9.75 -16.56 30.07
N GLU A 357 -8.59 -17.22 30.12
CA GLU A 357 -7.74 -17.21 31.33
C GLU A 357 -7.30 -15.80 31.70
N GLU A 358 -6.87 -15.00 30.70
CA GLU A 358 -6.44 -13.62 30.94
C GLU A 358 -7.61 -12.73 31.36
N LEU A 359 -8.79 -12.84 30.72
CA LEU A 359 -10.00 -12.14 31.09
C LEU A 359 -10.46 -12.44 32.51
N ASN A 360 -10.25 -13.68 33.01
CA ASN A 360 -10.56 -14.08 34.41
C ASN A 360 -9.73 -13.34 35.45
N THR A 361 -8.64 -12.68 35.07
CA THR A 361 -7.84 -11.85 35.99
C THR A 361 -8.59 -10.59 36.45
N GLY A 362 -9.59 -10.16 35.68
CA GLY A 362 -10.35 -8.94 35.89
C GLY A 362 -9.54 -7.66 35.74
N LYS A 363 -8.40 -7.70 35.03
CA LYS A 363 -7.48 -6.57 34.86
C LYS A 363 -7.49 -5.98 33.45
N ILE A 364 -8.20 -6.62 32.52
CA ILE A 364 -8.14 -6.28 31.10
C ILE A 364 -9.26 -5.30 30.76
N ASP A 365 -8.89 -4.19 30.16
CA ASP A 365 -9.82 -3.16 29.72
C ASP A 365 -10.25 -3.35 28.25
N THR A 366 -9.36 -3.86 27.40
CA THR A 366 -9.67 -4.06 25.98
C THR A 366 -8.86 -5.21 25.36
N VAL A 367 -9.42 -5.80 24.30
CA VAL A 367 -8.82 -6.93 23.59
C VAL A 367 -8.90 -6.70 22.08
N VAL A 368 -7.82 -7.03 21.38
CA VAL A 368 -7.82 -7.23 19.92
C VAL A 368 -7.40 -8.67 19.65
N LEU A 369 -8.30 -9.42 19.04
CA LEU A 369 -8.11 -10.82 18.69
C LEU A 369 -8.32 -11.04 17.19
N ASN A 370 -7.49 -11.87 16.58
CA ASN A 370 -7.71 -12.40 15.24
C ASN A 370 -7.72 -13.92 15.24
N PHE A 371 -8.74 -14.51 14.64
CA PHE A 371 -8.79 -15.91 14.28
C PHE A 371 -8.37 -16.09 12.82
N ALA A 372 -7.27 -16.77 12.59
CA ALA A 372 -6.66 -16.93 11.26
C ALA A 372 -7.44 -17.89 10.34
N ASN A 373 -8.31 -18.72 10.90
CA ASN A 373 -8.88 -19.88 10.23
C ASN A 373 -9.62 -19.58 8.92
N PRO A 374 -10.61 -18.64 8.85
CA PRO A 374 -11.37 -18.44 7.62
C PRO A 374 -10.48 -17.99 6.45
N ASP A 375 -9.48 -17.16 6.71
CA ASP A 375 -8.55 -16.68 5.71
C ASP A 375 -7.57 -17.80 5.28
N MET A 376 -6.85 -18.39 6.22
CA MET A 376 -5.79 -19.36 5.93
C MET A 376 -6.31 -20.65 5.29
N VAL A 377 -7.48 -21.14 5.75
CA VAL A 377 -8.13 -22.31 5.14
C VAL A 377 -8.81 -21.92 3.83
N GLY A 378 -9.34 -20.70 3.72
CA GLY A 378 -9.93 -20.15 2.49
C GLY A 378 -8.98 -20.20 1.30
N HIS A 379 -7.69 -19.90 1.52
CA HIS A 379 -6.66 -19.99 0.48
C HIS A 379 -6.43 -21.39 -0.08
N THR A 380 -6.92 -22.45 0.57
CA THR A 380 -6.81 -23.83 0.06
C THR A 380 -7.88 -24.16 -0.98
N GLY A 381 -8.98 -23.42 -1.04
CA GLY A 381 -10.13 -23.67 -1.91
C GLY A 381 -10.95 -24.91 -1.51
N ASN A 382 -10.67 -25.51 -0.35
CA ASN A 382 -11.39 -26.68 0.15
C ASN A 382 -12.61 -26.23 0.95
N VAL A 383 -13.79 -26.30 0.33
CA VAL A 383 -15.06 -25.80 0.90
C VAL A 383 -15.42 -26.51 2.22
N GLU A 384 -15.23 -27.83 2.31
CA GLU A 384 -15.55 -28.61 3.52
C GLU A 384 -14.67 -28.17 4.68
N ALA A 385 -13.36 -28.02 4.44
CA ALA A 385 -12.41 -27.56 5.44
C ALA A 385 -12.71 -26.12 5.90
N VAL A 386 -13.11 -25.23 4.98
CA VAL A 386 -13.51 -23.85 5.34
C VAL A 386 -14.77 -23.86 6.22
N MET A 387 -15.72 -24.72 5.95
CA MET A 387 -16.91 -24.89 6.81
C MET A 387 -16.53 -25.33 8.23
N GLU A 388 -15.61 -26.29 8.36
CA GLU A 388 -15.10 -26.75 9.67
C GLU A 388 -14.32 -25.61 10.37
N ALA A 389 -13.51 -24.87 9.65
CA ALA A 389 -12.80 -23.71 10.15
C ALA A 389 -13.75 -22.65 10.71
N CYS A 390 -14.80 -22.31 9.97
CA CYS A 390 -15.83 -21.37 10.40
C CYS A 390 -16.59 -21.86 11.64
N GLN A 391 -16.91 -23.17 11.72
CA GLN A 391 -17.56 -23.75 12.90
C GLN A 391 -16.68 -23.67 14.15
N ALA A 392 -15.36 -23.90 14.01
CA ALA A 392 -14.42 -23.77 15.12
C ALA A 392 -14.33 -22.33 15.62
N VAL A 393 -14.27 -21.36 14.69
CA VAL A 393 -14.25 -19.92 15.02
C VAL A 393 -15.56 -19.48 15.65
N ASP A 394 -16.71 -19.90 15.14
CA ASP A 394 -18.02 -19.59 15.71
C ASP A 394 -18.13 -20.08 17.16
N ASN A 395 -17.75 -21.33 17.41
CA ASN A 395 -17.74 -21.91 18.74
C ASN A 395 -16.82 -21.13 19.72
N CYS A 396 -15.61 -20.80 19.29
CA CYS A 396 -14.66 -20.02 20.10
C CYS A 396 -15.16 -18.61 20.38
N THR A 397 -15.69 -17.95 19.36
CA THR A 397 -16.24 -16.58 19.46
C THR A 397 -17.44 -16.56 20.42
N GLY A 398 -18.36 -17.51 20.31
CA GLY A 398 -19.51 -17.60 21.22
C GLY A 398 -19.11 -17.76 22.70
N GLN A 399 -18.03 -18.50 23.00
CA GLN A 399 -17.52 -18.63 24.36
C GLN A 399 -16.87 -17.33 24.87
N ILE A 400 -16.11 -16.62 24.02
CA ILE A 400 -15.52 -15.33 24.36
C ILE A 400 -16.62 -14.28 24.60
N VAL A 401 -17.61 -14.20 23.70
CA VAL A 401 -18.75 -13.28 23.85
C VAL A 401 -19.44 -13.47 25.18
N ARG A 402 -19.80 -14.72 25.53
CA ARG A 402 -20.39 -15.00 26.86
C ARG A 402 -19.53 -14.51 27.99
N LYS A 403 -18.21 -14.76 27.94
CA LYS A 403 -17.27 -14.33 28.98
C LYS A 403 -17.19 -12.81 29.10
N VAL A 404 -17.15 -12.09 27.98
CA VAL A 404 -17.09 -10.63 27.98
C VAL A 404 -18.40 -10.03 28.53
N LEU A 405 -19.57 -10.59 28.14
CA LEU A 405 -20.85 -10.15 28.66
C LEU A 405 -21.02 -10.45 30.16
N GLU A 406 -20.47 -11.55 30.68
CA GLU A 406 -20.37 -11.81 32.13
C GLU A 406 -19.56 -10.76 32.90
N LEU A 407 -18.64 -10.09 32.21
CA LEU A 407 -17.80 -9.01 32.74
C LEU A 407 -18.38 -7.61 32.47
N ASP A 408 -19.63 -7.51 32.02
CA ASP A 408 -20.31 -6.28 31.58
C ASP A 408 -19.56 -5.55 30.43
N GLY A 409 -18.83 -6.27 29.62
CA GLY A 409 -18.12 -5.73 28.47
C GLY A 409 -18.97 -5.71 27.19
N ALA A 410 -18.42 -5.12 26.14
CA ALA A 410 -19.00 -5.13 24.79
C ALA A 410 -18.06 -5.83 23.81
N VAL A 411 -18.61 -6.41 22.74
CA VAL A 411 -17.85 -7.10 21.69
C VAL A 411 -18.16 -6.53 20.32
N LEU A 412 -17.14 -6.25 19.54
CA LEU A 412 -17.20 -5.93 18.12
C LEU A 412 -16.66 -7.13 17.35
N ILE A 413 -17.46 -7.71 16.45
CA ILE A 413 -17.06 -8.81 15.58
C ILE A 413 -17.03 -8.31 14.16
N THR A 414 -15.89 -8.50 13.47
CA THR A 414 -15.72 -8.11 12.08
C THR A 414 -14.68 -9.00 11.39
N ALA A 415 -14.42 -8.74 10.10
CA ALA A 415 -13.26 -9.25 9.38
C ALA A 415 -12.40 -8.09 8.87
N ASP A 416 -11.13 -8.36 8.64
CA ASP A 416 -10.15 -7.40 8.13
C ASP A 416 -10.13 -7.29 6.59
N HIS A 417 -10.70 -8.28 5.91
CA HIS A 417 -10.96 -8.34 4.46
C HIS A 417 -11.89 -9.52 4.14
N GLY A 418 -12.39 -9.59 2.91
CA GLY A 418 -13.16 -10.73 2.42
C GLY A 418 -12.25 -11.85 1.89
N ASN A 419 -12.64 -13.12 2.10
CA ASN A 419 -11.99 -14.33 1.58
C ASN A 419 -13.00 -15.50 1.56
N ALA A 420 -13.35 -16.06 2.73
CA ALA A 420 -14.21 -17.25 2.87
C ALA A 420 -15.69 -17.00 2.48
N ASP A 421 -16.04 -15.79 2.15
CA ASP A 421 -17.36 -15.40 1.64
C ASP A 421 -17.60 -15.86 0.18
N LEU A 422 -16.53 -16.15 -0.58
CA LEU A 422 -16.58 -16.62 -1.95
C LEU A 422 -15.53 -17.72 -2.19
N LEU A 423 -15.93 -18.99 -2.17
CA LEU A 423 -15.03 -20.14 -2.32
C LEU A 423 -15.09 -20.81 -3.69
N VAL A 424 -16.08 -20.48 -4.49
CA VAL A 424 -16.26 -21.01 -5.85
C VAL A 424 -16.56 -19.84 -6.78
N ASN A 425 -15.80 -19.73 -7.86
CA ASN A 425 -16.06 -18.75 -8.89
C ASN A 425 -17.43 -19.04 -9.56
N PRO A 426 -18.40 -18.12 -9.48
CA PRO A 426 -19.75 -18.36 -9.98
C PRO A 426 -19.81 -18.51 -11.52
N GLU A 427 -18.81 -18.00 -12.26
CA GLU A 427 -18.78 -18.06 -13.72
C GLU A 427 -18.11 -19.35 -14.22
N THR A 428 -17.03 -19.78 -13.57
CA THR A 428 -16.23 -20.92 -14.02
C THR A 428 -16.53 -22.22 -13.26
N GLY A 429 -17.07 -22.12 -12.02
CA GLY A 429 -17.27 -23.25 -11.12
C GLY A 429 -15.96 -23.76 -10.49
N GLU A 430 -14.86 -23.10 -10.71
CA GLU A 430 -13.55 -23.46 -10.13
C GLU A 430 -13.39 -22.90 -8.71
N PRO A 431 -12.52 -23.50 -7.86
CA PRO A 431 -12.20 -22.96 -6.55
C PRO A 431 -11.68 -21.52 -6.64
N HIS A 432 -12.20 -20.65 -5.78
CA HIS A 432 -11.70 -19.28 -5.61
C HIS A 432 -10.87 -19.23 -4.34
N THR A 433 -9.58 -18.90 -4.46
CA THR A 433 -8.61 -18.92 -3.37
C THR A 433 -8.04 -17.54 -3.05
N ALA A 434 -8.48 -16.50 -3.75
CA ALA A 434 -8.06 -15.12 -3.55
C ALA A 434 -9.01 -14.38 -2.59
N HIS A 435 -8.57 -13.24 -2.08
CA HIS A 435 -9.46 -12.33 -1.34
C HIS A 435 -10.55 -11.76 -2.24
N THR A 436 -11.61 -11.22 -1.63
CA THR A 436 -12.73 -10.59 -2.33
C THR A 436 -12.80 -9.09 -2.05
N VAL A 437 -13.56 -8.38 -2.87
CA VAL A 437 -13.90 -6.95 -2.66
C VAL A 437 -15.23 -6.79 -1.92
N ASN A 438 -15.80 -7.87 -1.43
CA ASN A 438 -17.07 -7.82 -0.73
C ASN A 438 -16.92 -7.07 0.59
N PRO A 439 -17.95 -6.34 1.03
CA PRO A 439 -17.99 -5.77 2.37
C PRO A 439 -17.89 -6.84 3.44
N VAL A 440 -17.32 -6.50 4.57
CA VAL A 440 -17.19 -7.40 5.72
C VAL A 440 -18.27 -7.13 6.76
N PRO A 441 -18.73 -8.15 7.49
CA PRO A 441 -19.72 -7.98 8.54
C PRO A 441 -19.17 -7.17 9.71
N PHE A 442 -20.03 -6.40 10.38
CA PHE A 442 -19.75 -5.78 11.66
C PHE A 442 -20.94 -5.99 12.59
N ILE A 443 -20.69 -6.66 13.71
CA ILE A 443 -21.70 -6.99 14.72
C ILE A 443 -21.28 -6.35 16.05
N PHE A 444 -22.20 -5.62 16.67
CA PHE A 444 -22.02 -5.03 17.98
C PHE A 444 -22.84 -5.79 19.03
N ILE A 445 -22.21 -6.27 20.09
CA ILE A 445 -22.85 -7.08 21.12
C ILE A 445 -22.62 -6.47 22.49
N SER A 446 -23.68 -6.13 23.21
CA SER A 446 -23.66 -5.59 24.55
C SER A 446 -24.94 -5.96 25.32
N ASN A 447 -24.87 -6.02 26.64
CA ASN A 447 -26.05 -6.23 27.49
C ASN A 447 -27.01 -5.02 27.43
N ASP A 448 -26.49 -3.82 27.36
CA ASP A 448 -27.23 -2.56 27.57
C ASP A 448 -27.64 -1.86 26.26
N MET A 449 -27.01 -2.17 25.12
CA MET A 449 -27.18 -1.44 23.85
C MET A 449 -27.71 -2.35 22.71
N LYS A 450 -28.63 -3.25 23.02
CA LYS A 450 -29.16 -4.23 22.04
C LYS A 450 -29.89 -3.59 20.87
N ASP A 451 -30.47 -2.41 21.06
CA ASP A 451 -31.23 -1.68 20.04
C ASP A 451 -30.40 -0.55 19.37
N ALA A 452 -29.08 -0.55 19.53
CA ALA A 452 -28.21 0.44 18.91
C ALA A 452 -28.39 0.43 17.38
N LYS A 453 -28.38 1.61 16.76
CA LYS A 453 -28.46 1.75 15.32
C LYS A 453 -27.07 2.07 14.76
N LEU A 454 -26.54 1.16 14.00
CA LEU A 454 -25.24 1.33 13.36
C LEU A 454 -25.37 2.06 12.01
N ARG A 455 -24.33 2.82 11.65
CA ARG A 455 -24.21 3.43 10.33
C ARG A 455 -24.03 2.36 9.26
N THR A 456 -24.50 2.62 8.05
CA THR A 456 -24.46 1.68 6.90
C THR A 456 -23.40 2.01 5.86
N ASP A 457 -22.66 3.11 6.04
CA ASP A 457 -21.60 3.61 5.16
C ASP A 457 -20.19 3.45 5.78
N GLY A 458 -20.05 2.49 6.69
CA GLY A 458 -18.84 2.28 7.46
C GLY A 458 -17.68 1.67 6.68
N LYS A 459 -16.48 1.89 7.18
CA LYS A 459 -15.20 1.32 6.71
C LYS A 459 -14.37 0.82 7.89
N LEU A 460 -13.33 0.02 7.65
CA LEU A 460 -12.49 -0.54 8.73
C LEU A 460 -11.89 0.54 9.67
N ALA A 461 -11.58 1.73 9.14
CA ALA A 461 -11.06 2.84 9.92
C ALA A 461 -12.04 3.39 10.99
N ASP A 462 -13.33 3.03 10.91
CA ASP A 462 -14.36 3.47 11.88
C ASP A 462 -14.40 2.61 13.14
N ILE A 463 -13.73 1.45 13.13
CA ILE A 463 -13.73 0.51 14.27
C ILE A 463 -13.04 1.12 15.49
N THR A 464 -11.84 1.66 15.33
CA THR A 464 -11.11 2.28 16.48
C THR A 464 -11.86 3.49 17.08
N PRO A 465 -12.38 4.46 16.32
CA PRO A 465 -13.25 5.48 16.88
C PRO A 465 -14.42 4.92 17.69
N THR A 466 -15.06 3.84 17.21
CA THR A 466 -16.14 3.15 17.92
C THR A 466 -15.63 2.52 19.22
N MET A 467 -14.46 1.86 19.20
CA MET A 467 -13.86 1.30 20.42
C MET A 467 -13.50 2.36 21.45
N LEU A 468 -12.96 3.51 21.01
CA LEU A 468 -12.62 4.62 21.90
C LEU A 468 -13.86 5.24 22.53
N ASP A 469 -14.94 5.39 21.77
CA ASP A 469 -16.23 5.89 22.28
C ASP A 469 -16.80 4.96 23.36
N LEU A 470 -16.78 3.65 23.14
CA LEU A 470 -17.17 2.64 24.11
C LEU A 470 -16.30 2.65 25.38
N LEU A 471 -15.03 3.00 25.27
CA LEU A 471 -14.09 3.14 26.39
C LEU A 471 -14.20 4.53 27.08
N GLY A 472 -15.04 5.43 26.57
CA GLY A 472 -15.16 6.80 27.07
C GLY A 472 -13.91 7.65 26.84
N LEU A 473 -13.12 7.33 25.79
CA LEU A 473 -11.90 8.03 25.41
C LEU A 473 -12.15 8.98 24.24
N GLU A 474 -11.51 10.15 24.28
CA GLU A 474 -11.59 11.13 23.21
C GLU A 474 -10.87 10.62 21.95
N LYS A 475 -11.53 10.76 20.79
CA LYS A 475 -10.95 10.45 19.50
C LYS A 475 -9.88 11.49 19.12
N PRO A 476 -8.62 11.10 18.83
CA PRO A 476 -7.59 12.00 18.33
C PRO A 476 -7.97 12.67 17.01
N ALA A 477 -7.44 13.88 16.78
CA ALA A 477 -7.70 14.64 15.55
C ALA A 477 -7.15 13.97 14.28
N GLU A 478 -6.13 13.14 14.42
CA GLU A 478 -5.53 12.36 13.32
C GLU A 478 -6.43 11.24 12.79
N MET A 479 -7.44 10.83 13.56
CA MET A 479 -8.38 9.80 13.12
C MET A 479 -9.48 10.39 12.23
N ASP A 480 -9.57 9.97 10.98
CA ASP A 480 -10.62 10.35 10.03
C ASP A 480 -11.87 9.46 10.13
N GLY A 481 -11.78 8.32 10.79
CA GLY A 481 -12.90 7.45 11.08
C GLY A 481 -13.91 8.10 12.02
N SER A 482 -15.13 7.54 12.02
CA SER A 482 -16.25 8.02 12.84
C SER A 482 -16.92 6.85 13.55
N THR A 483 -17.48 7.06 14.74
CA THR A 483 -18.24 6.03 15.46
C THR A 483 -19.36 5.46 14.59
N LEU A 484 -19.52 4.13 14.61
CA LEU A 484 -20.49 3.35 13.81
C LEU A 484 -21.90 3.35 14.39
#